data_41d1fb28a36aec477cfe9e33c4106705
#
_entry.id   41d1fb28a36aec477cfe9e33c4106705
#
_cell.length_a   1.000
_cell.length_b   1.000
_cell.length_c   1.000
_cell.angle_alpha   90.00
_cell.angle_beta   90.00
_cell.angle_gamma   90.00
#
_symmetry.space_group_name_H-M   'P 1'
#
loop_
_entity.id
_entity.type
_entity.pdbx_description
1 polymer ?
#
loop_
_entity_poly.entity_id
_entity_poly.type
_entity_poly.pdbx_seq_one_letter_code
_entity_poly.pdbx_strand_id
1 'polypeptide(L)'
;MLAQALEAVGPKRLLFGSDLPILRMRTRRICEKGVYVNLVPRGLYGDVSGDKNMREIEGPEAEKLTFFMYEELLAFRRAAERAGLTRADLQDVFHDNAERILRAAGWRAPAA
;
A
#
# COMPACT_ATOMS: atom_id res chain seq x y z
N MET A 1 5.64 4.96 8.04
CA MET A 1 5.67 3.49 7.92
C MET A 1 6.48 3.00 6.73
N LEU A 2 6.12 3.24 5.47
CA LEU A 2 6.90 2.74 4.30
C LEU A 2 8.36 3.18 4.30
N ALA A 3 8.64 4.46 4.55
CA ALA A 3 10.01 4.96 4.65
C ALA A 3 10.81 4.24 5.75
N GLN A 4 10.21 4.03 6.92
CA GLN A 4 10.84 3.28 8.02
C GLN A 4 11.10 1.82 7.67
N ALA A 5 10.18 1.17 6.93
CA ALA A 5 10.42 -0.19 6.47
C ALA A 5 11.58 -0.26 5.47
N LEU A 6 11.64 0.68 4.52
CA LEU A 6 12.76 0.78 3.57
C LEU A 6 14.11 1.01 4.27
N GLU A 7 14.15 1.89 5.28
CA GLU A 7 15.33 2.13 6.10
C GLU A 7 15.75 0.90 6.91
N ALA A 8 14.78 0.17 7.48
CA ALA A 8 15.07 -0.94 8.38
C ALA A 8 15.52 -2.21 7.65
N VAL A 9 14.91 -2.55 6.50
CA VAL A 9 15.15 -3.85 5.84
C VAL A 9 15.66 -3.72 4.40
N GLY A 10 15.60 -2.54 3.82
CA GLY A 10 16.02 -2.28 2.44
C GLY A 10 15.09 -2.86 1.37
N PRO A 11 15.22 -2.42 0.10
CA PRO A 11 14.32 -2.83 -0.98
C PRO A 11 14.41 -4.32 -1.32
N LYS A 12 15.56 -4.96 -1.12
CA LYS A 12 15.79 -6.40 -1.40
C LYS A 12 14.99 -7.37 -0.51
N ARG A 13 14.38 -6.88 0.56
CA ARG A 13 13.62 -7.68 1.52
C ARG A 13 12.16 -7.26 1.62
N LEU A 14 11.69 -6.39 0.74
CA LEU A 14 10.32 -5.93 0.68
C LEU A 14 9.60 -6.56 -0.51
N LEU A 15 8.33 -6.88 -0.31
CA LEU A 15 7.38 -7.29 -1.35
C LEU A 15 6.23 -6.31 -1.37
N PHE A 16 5.78 -5.93 -2.57
CA PHE A 16 4.54 -5.18 -2.71
C PHE A 16 3.35 -6.12 -2.57
N GLY A 17 2.35 -5.72 -1.79
CA GLY A 17 1.08 -6.41 -1.67
C GLY A 17 -0.02 -5.41 -1.31
N SER A 18 -1.14 -5.47 -2.02
CA SER A 18 -2.26 -4.52 -1.89
C SER A 18 -3.33 -4.95 -0.88
N ASP A 19 -3.25 -6.19 -0.39
CA ASP A 19 -4.28 -6.77 0.49
C ASP A 19 -5.71 -6.72 -0.09
N LEU A 20 -5.81 -6.64 -1.44
CA LEU A 20 -7.10 -6.70 -2.12
C LEU A 20 -7.71 -8.12 -2.02
N PRO A 21 -9.04 -8.25 -1.94
CA PRO A 21 -10.07 -7.23 -2.18
C PRO A 21 -10.58 -6.47 -0.94
N ILE A 22 -9.95 -6.61 0.21
CA ILE A 22 -10.46 -6.10 1.49
C ILE A 22 -10.68 -4.58 1.47
N LEU A 23 -9.76 -3.82 0.86
CA LEU A 23 -9.83 -2.37 0.73
C LEU A 23 -10.00 -1.92 -0.73
N ARG A 24 -10.92 -2.53 -1.44
CA ARG A 24 -11.17 -2.29 -2.87
C ARG A 24 -11.82 -0.96 -3.20
N MET A 25 -12.32 -0.23 -2.21
CA MET A 25 -13.11 0.98 -2.42
C MET A 25 -12.26 2.23 -2.23
N ARG A 26 -12.87 3.40 -2.47
CA ARG A 26 -12.26 4.70 -2.32
C ARG A 26 -11.87 4.94 -0.87
N THR A 27 -10.59 4.90 -0.58
CA THR A 27 -10.08 5.11 0.77
C THR A 27 -8.65 5.62 0.75
N ARG A 28 -8.28 6.39 1.76
CA ARG A 28 -6.90 6.84 2.01
C ARG A 28 -6.52 6.54 3.44
N ARG A 29 -5.39 5.88 3.62
CA ARG A 29 -4.85 5.64 4.96
C ARG A 29 -3.93 6.76 5.37
N ILE A 30 -4.21 7.37 6.54
CA ILE A 30 -3.36 8.35 7.18
C ILE A 30 -2.86 7.82 8.52
N CYS A 31 -1.87 8.49 9.11
CA CYS A 31 -1.39 8.19 10.45
C CYS A 31 -1.59 9.42 11.33
N GLU A 32 -2.37 9.27 12.38
CA GLU A 32 -2.62 10.30 13.38
C GLU A 32 -2.20 9.78 14.76
N LYS A 33 -1.31 10.51 15.43
CA LYS A 33 -0.82 10.16 16.79
C LYS A 33 -0.35 8.69 16.92
N GLY A 34 0.31 8.17 15.87
CA GLY A 34 0.81 6.80 15.85
C GLY A 34 -0.21 5.72 15.52
N VAL A 35 -1.47 6.07 15.27
CA VAL A 35 -2.54 5.16 14.87
C VAL A 35 -2.90 5.40 13.40
N TYR A 36 -3.13 4.33 12.65
CA TYR A 36 -3.65 4.49 11.29
C TYR A 36 -5.16 4.72 11.31
N VAL A 37 -5.63 5.57 10.41
CA VAL A 37 -7.05 5.84 10.17
C VAL A 37 -7.30 5.77 8.68
N ASN A 38 -8.32 5.01 8.27
CA ASN A 38 -8.79 4.97 6.89
C ASN A 38 -9.88 6.04 6.71
N LEU A 39 -9.59 7.02 5.87
CA LEU A 39 -10.57 8.02 5.42
C LEU A 39 -11.42 7.41 4.31
N VAL A 40 -12.73 7.43 4.47
CA VAL A 40 -13.69 6.86 3.51
C VAL A 40 -14.79 7.84 3.20
N PRO A 41 -15.39 7.84 1.98
CA PRO A 41 -16.56 8.64 1.69
C PRO A 41 -17.73 8.20 2.57
N ARG A 42 -18.49 9.19 3.07
CA ARG A 42 -19.68 8.92 3.90
C ARG A 42 -20.62 7.94 3.21
N GLY A 43 -21.12 6.97 3.98
CA GLY A 43 -22.12 5.99 3.53
C GLY A 43 -21.59 4.88 2.63
N LEU A 44 -20.28 4.89 2.27
CA LEU A 44 -19.71 3.87 1.37
C LEU A 44 -19.55 2.51 2.05
N TYR A 45 -19.29 2.50 3.34
CA TYR A 45 -19.01 1.29 4.14
C TYR A 45 -20.09 0.98 5.19
N GLY A 46 -21.25 1.62 5.11
CA GLY A 46 -22.27 1.54 6.15
C GLY A 46 -21.88 2.31 7.40
N ASP A 47 -22.36 1.93 8.57
CA ASP A 47 -22.02 2.59 9.83
C ASP A 47 -20.62 2.18 10.30
N VAL A 48 -19.68 3.11 10.24
CA VAL A 48 -18.31 2.94 10.69
C VAL A 48 -18.04 3.60 12.05
N SER A 49 -19.04 4.14 12.73
CA SER A 49 -18.89 4.92 13.96
C SER A 49 -18.22 4.13 15.11
N GLY A 50 -18.37 2.81 15.10
CA GLY A 50 -17.75 1.91 16.07
C GLY A 50 -16.27 1.55 15.76
N ASP A 51 -15.76 1.89 14.59
CA ASP A 51 -14.38 1.56 14.19
C ASP A 51 -13.45 2.77 14.34
N LYS A 52 -12.61 2.75 15.38
CA LYS A 52 -11.62 3.80 15.64
C LYS A 52 -10.58 3.98 14.52
N ASN A 53 -10.44 3.00 13.64
CA ASN A 53 -9.52 3.03 12.51
C ASN A 53 -10.22 3.45 11.20
N MET A 54 -11.49 3.84 11.25
CA MET A 54 -12.23 4.37 10.12
C MET A 54 -12.83 5.75 10.45
N ARG A 55 -12.84 6.61 9.47
CA ARG A 55 -13.47 7.95 9.56
C ARG A 55 -14.12 8.30 8.24
N GLU A 56 -15.39 8.62 8.31
CA GLU A 56 -16.10 9.17 7.17
C GLU A 56 -15.69 10.63 6.91
N ILE A 57 -15.53 10.95 5.63
CA ILE A 57 -15.33 12.32 5.15
C ILE A 57 -16.33 12.65 4.05
N GLU A 58 -16.59 13.94 3.85
CA GLU A 58 -17.56 14.47 2.89
C GLU A 58 -16.94 15.58 2.03
N GLY A 59 -17.70 15.99 1.03
CA GLY A 59 -17.37 17.13 0.18
C GLY A 59 -16.12 16.91 -0.68
N PRO A 60 -15.43 18.00 -1.06
CA PRO A 60 -14.32 17.94 -2.02
C PRO A 60 -13.18 17.00 -1.62
N GLU A 61 -12.95 16.78 -0.33
CA GLU A 61 -11.91 15.86 0.13
C GLU A 61 -12.30 14.39 -0.11
N ALA A 62 -13.58 14.04 0.06
CA ALA A 62 -14.09 12.71 -0.27
C ALA A 62 -14.04 12.45 -1.79
N GLU A 63 -14.30 13.47 -2.60
CA GLU A 63 -14.23 13.36 -4.07
C GLU A 63 -12.82 13.08 -4.58
N LYS A 64 -11.78 13.53 -3.86
CA LYS A 64 -10.37 13.27 -4.20
C LYS A 64 -9.91 11.85 -3.87
N LEU A 65 -10.68 11.08 -3.09
CA LEU A 65 -10.31 9.70 -2.78
C LEU A 65 -10.43 8.83 -4.02
N THR A 66 -9.35 8.14 -4.34
CA THR A 66 -9.29 7.18 -5.45
C THR A 66 -9.36 5.73 -4.94
N PHE A 67 -9.26 4.78 -5.86
CA PHE A 67 -9.16 3.37 -5.52
C PHE A 67 -7.93 3.12 -4.63
N PHE A 68 -8.09 2.33 -3.57
CA PHE A 68 -7.06 2.16 -2.54
C PHE A 68 -5.69 1.77 -3.08
N MET A 69 -5.64 0.89 -4.08
CA MET A 69 -4.37 0.50 -4.70
C MET A 69 -3.62 1.70 -5.31
N TYR A 70 -4.31 2.66 -5.89
CA TYR A 70 -3.66 3.87 -6.41
C TYR A 70 -3.10 4.75 -5.30
N GLU A 71 -3.81 4.83 -4.17
CA GLU A 71 -3.30 5.54 -2.98
C GLU A 71 -2.06 4.84 -2.40
N GLU A 72 -2.03 3.50 -2.40
CA GLU A 72 -0.86 2.72 -1.98
C GLU A 72 0.33 2.93 -2.92
N LEU A 73 0.11 2.84 -4.23
CA LEU A 73 1.15 3.07 -5.23
C LEU A 73 1.71 4.50 -5.13
N LEU A 74 0.86 5.50 -4.91
CA LEU A 74 1.27 6.89 -4.70
C LEU A 74 2.08 7.05 -3.41
N ALA A 75 1.66 6.40 -2.33
CA ALA A 75 2.41 6.41 -1.06
C ALA A 75 3.76 5.73 -1.21
N PHE A 76 3.82 4.59 -1.91
CA PHE A 76 5.06 3.88 -2.20
C PHE A 76 6.00 4.74 -3.06
N ARG A 77 5.50 5.33 -4.13
CA ARG A 77 6.28 6.23 -4.98
C ARG A 77 6.94 7.36 -4.16
N ARG A 78 6.17 8.04 -3.32
CA ARG A 78 6.70 9.11 -2.46
C ARG A 78 7.76 8.62 -1.48
N ALA A 79 7.58 7.42 -0.92
CA ALA A 79 8.57 6.81 -0.03
C ALA A 79 9.84 6.41 -0.79
N ALA A 80 9.70 5.84 -1.98
CA ALA A 80 10.81 5.46 -2.85
C ALA A 80 11.65 6.66 -3.29
N GLU A 81 11.00 7.76 -3.72
CA GLU A 81 11.66 9.01 -4.07
C GLU A 81 12.47 9.58 -2.90
N ARG A 82 11.91 9.58 -1.68
CA ARG A 82 12.61 10.04 -0.46
C ARG A 82 13.79 9.14 -0.08
N ALA A 83 13.67 7.84 -0.28
CA ALA A 83 14.72 6.87 0.01
C ALA A 83 15.77 6.76 -1.10
N GLY A 84 15.60 7.47 -2.23
CA GLY A 84 16.51 7.43 -3.36
C GLY A 84 16.54 6.07 -4.07
N LEU A 85 15.42 5.34 -4.10
CA LEU A 85 15.36 4.04 -4.76
C LEU A 85 15.57 4.16 -6.26
N THR A 86 16.35 3.26 -6.80
CA THR A 86 16.58 3.11 -8.24
C THR A 86 15.45 2.32 -8.91
N ARG A 87 15.41 2.34 -10.25
CA ARG A 87 14.49 1.48 -11.02
C ARG A 87 14.71 -0.01 -10.72
N ALA A 88 15.94 -0.44 -10.49
CA ALA A 88 16.25 -1.81 -10.11
C ALA A 88 15.66 -2.18 -8.75
N ASP A 89 15.73 -1.28 -7.77
CA ASP A 89 15.11 -1.49 -6.46
C ASP A 89 13.58 -1.59 -6.56
N LEU A 90 12.96 -0.81 -7.44
CA LEU A 90 11.52 -0.93 -7.70
C LEU A 90 11.18 -2.29 -8.34
N GLN A 91 11.97 -2.75 -9.31
CA GLN A 91 11.81 -4.06 -9.92
C GLN A 91 11.91 -5.17 -8.87
N ASP A 92 12.87 -5.09 -7.95
CA ASP A 92 13.00 -6.03 -6.83
C ASP A 92 11.71 -6.09 -5.99
N VAL A 93 11.21 -4.94 -5.55
CA VAL A 93 10.03 -4.87 -4.66
C VAL A 93 8.77 -5.39 -5.33
N PHE A 94 8.57 -5.07 -6.62
CA PHE A 94 7.35 -5.44 -7.33
C PHE A 94 7.39 -6.81 -8.00
N HIS A 95 8.57 -7.41 -8.16
CA HIS A 95 8.71 -8.65 -8.92
C HIS A 95 9.84 -9.57 -8.40
N ASP A 96 11.11 -9.14 -8.49
CA ASP A 96 12.25 -10.05 -8.43
C ASP A 96 12.44 -10.68 -7.05
N ASN A 97 12.09 -9.97 -5.97
CA ASN A 97 12.13 -10.54 -4.62
C ASN A 97 11.14 -11.69 -4.46
N ALA A 98 9.92 -11.55 -5.00
CA ALA A 98 8.92 -12.61 -4.96
C ALA A 98 9.38 -13.81 -5.80
N GLU A 99 9.85 -13.57 -7.02
CA GLU A 99 10.36 -14.62 -7.90
C GLU A 99 11.52 -15.39 -7.27
N ARG A 100 12.47 -14.69 -6.66
CA ARG A 100 13.63 -15.31 -5.97
C ARG A 100 13.18 -16.23 -4.83
N ILE A 101 12.20 -15.79 -4.03
CA ILE A 101 11.66 -16.59 -2.92
C ILE A 101 10.94 -17.83 -3.45
N LEU A 102 10.09 -17.66 -4.46
CA LEU A 102 9.33 -18.76 -5.07
C LEU A 102 10.25 -19.79 -5.73
N ARG A 103 11.27 -19.33 -6.46
CA ARG A 103 12.27 -20.22 -7.08
C ARG A 103 13.07 -21.00 -6.03
N ALA A 104 13.44 -20.36 -4.92
CA ALA A 104 14.12 -21.04 -3.81
C ALA A 104 13.23 -22.12 -3.15
N ALA A 105 11.90 -21.94 -3.19
CA ALA A 105 10.91 -22.92 -2.76
C ALA A 105 10.57 -23.99 -3.81
N GLY A 106 11.29 -24.02 -4.95
CA GLY A 106 11.10 -25.03 -6.01
C GLY A 106 10.07 -24.65 -7.09
N TRP A 107 9.48 -23.46 -7.03
CA TRP A 107 8.57 -23.01 -8.08
C TRP A 107 9.31 -22.71 -9.40
N ARG A 108 8.70 -23.07 -10.51
CA ARG A 108 9.19 -22.74 -11.86
C ARG A 108 8.10 -21.98 -12.62
N ALA A 109 8.48 -20.88 -13.26
CA ALA A 109 7.56 -20.17 -14.14
C ALA A 109 7.05 -21.10 -15.24
N PRO A 110 5.74 -21.03 -15.60
CA PRO A 110 5.24 -21.70 -16.78
C PRO A 110 6.05 -21.28 -18.01
N ALA A 111 6.27 -22.21 -18.91
CA ALA A 111 6.83 -21.85 -20.23
C ALA A 111 5.85 -20.90 -20.95
N ALA A 112 6.40 -19.82 -21.50
CA ALA A 112 5.63 -18.84 -22.29
C ALA A 112 5.16 -19.45 -23.59
#